data_b709e3d2ba3809d04589af2d927f7228
#
_entry.id   b709e3d2ba3809d04589af2d927f7228
#
_cell.length_a   1.000
_cell.length_b   1.000
_cell.length_c   1.000
_cell.angle_alpha   90.00
_cell.angle_beta   90.00
_cell.angle_gamma   90.00
#
_symmetry.space_group_name_H-M   'P 1'
#
loop_
_entity.id
_entity.type
_entity.pdbx_description
1 polymer ?
#
loop_
_entity_poly.entity_id
_entity_poly.type
_entity_poly.pdbx_seq_one_letter_code
_entity_poly.pdbx_strand_id
1 'polypeptide(L)'
;MNGISRYSLGIVAIAAGCLGLLAGEQAFGQVLRGEAAMGNWRDDKPGVRRLLTLRDLPAVAKPTYGVAQVVPMPAGARPQVPEGFSAELVTTDLHKPRVIRVAPNGDLFVSDSMFNSVRILRVPAGSAKPEKDVVFASGLKQPYGIAFYPLGPNPRWVYVANSDGVVRFPYKNGDLVATGKPERVIEGIPWVHHYGRDIAFSPDGKRLFLSVGSGSNVALDMFPEPHWTMHPEPRNVDGLEAWARLKPLGAAWDTEELRANVLSFDPDGKNMKIVATGLRNCQAMTIQPATGQLWCAVNERDELGDNTPFEYATHVIEGAFYGWPWYYIGGHEDPRHAGRRPDLKDKATVPDVFMQAHSAPLQMTFYQADNFPAAYKGSAFVAMHGSWNRSQRTGYKVVRLLFDAAGKPTGEYEDFMTGFVVSESQVWGRPVGVAIANDGSLFVTEDGNGTIWRVTRR
;
A
#
# COMPACT_ATOMS: atom_id res chain seq x y z
N MET A 1 -33.26 -45.00 78.46
CA MET A 1 -32.75 -43.66 78.46
C MET A 1 -32.10 -43.42 77.09
N ASN A 2 -32.79 -42.63 76.35
CA ASN A 2 -32.34 -41.85 75.21
C ASN A 2 -31.49 -42.49 74.12
N GLY A 3 -32.16 -43.02 73.07
CA GLY A 3 -31.63 -43.28 71.73
C GLY A 3 -31.79 -42.05 70.85
N ILE A 4 -30.75 -41.69 70.10
CA ILE A 4 -30.81 -40.69 69.05
C ILE A 4 -30.64 -41.38 67.70
N SER A 5 -31.73 -41.38 66.92
CA SER A 5 -31.80 -41.86 65.53
C SER A 5 -31.08 -40.83 64.60
N ARG A 6 -30.21 -41.33 63.72
CA ARG A 6 -29.60 -40.53 62.65
C ARG A 6 -30.32 -40.84 61.35
N TYR A 7 -30.98 -39.85 60.78
CA TYR A 7 -31.50 -39.89 59.42
C TYR A 7 -30.40 -39.47 58.43
N SER A 8 -30.09 -40.34 57.51
CA SER A 8 -29.26 -40.05 56.35
C SER A 8 -30.11 -39.44 55.22
N LEU A 9 -29.87 -38.18 54.87
CA LEU A 9 -30.44 -37.58 53.65
C LEU A 9 -29.50 -37.93 52.48
N GLY A 10 -30.04 -38.66 51.52
CA GLY A 10 -29.43 -38.90 50.22
C GLY A 10 -29.61 -37.66 49.32
N ILE A 11 -28.51 -37.07 48.88
CA ILE A 11 -28.51 -36.01 47.87
C ILE A 11 -28.40 -36.68 46.51
N VAL A 12 -29.48 -36.59 45.69
CA VAL A 12 -29.47 -36.94 44.29
C VAL A 12 -28.90 -35.76 43.50
N ALA A 13 -27.68 -35.91 42.97
CA ALA A 13 -27.10 -34.96 42.06
C ALA A 13 -27.60 -35.16 40.63
N ILE A 14 -28.43 -34.24 40.15
CA ILE A 14 -28.82 -34.15 38.74
C ILE A 14 -27.68 -33.48 38.00
N ALA A 15 -26.91 -34.24 37.22
CA ALA A 15 -25.95 -33.72 36.28
C ALA A 15 -26.68 -33.17 35.04
N ALA A 16 -26.89 -31.85 34.99
CA ALA A 16 -27.29 -31.14 33.79
C ALA A 16 -26.10 -31.04 32.84
N GLY A 17 -26.10 -31.83 31.77
CA GLY A 17 -25.13 -31.74 30.69
C GLY A 17 -25.31 -30.45 29.89
N CYS A 18 -24.50 -29.45 30.17
CA CYS A 18 -24.30 -28.33 29.24
C CYS A 18 -23.40 -28.79 28.07
N LEU A 19 -24.00 -29.15 26.94
CA LEU A 19 -23.30 -29.17 25.66
C LEU A 19 -23.00 -27.71 25.30
N GLY A 20 -21.85 -27.24 25.71
CA GLY A 20 -21.29 -26.01 25.20
C GLY A 20 -20.89 -26.21 23.74
N LEU A 21 -21.58 -25.52 22.83
CA LEU A 21 -21.11 -25.27 21.48
C LEU A 21 -19.75 -24.52 21.60
N LEU A 22 -18.68 -25.26 21.54
CA LEU A 22 -17.35 -24.70 21.27
C LEU A 22 -17.38 -24.20 19.82
N ALA A 23 -17.80 -22.93 19.63
CA ALA A 23 -17.42 -22.19 18.45
C ALA A 23 -15.89 -22.20 18.43
N GLY A 24 -15.31 -22.83 17.41
CA GLY A 24 -13.87 -22.92 17.28
C GLY A 24 -13.26 -21.52 17.25
N GLU A 25 -12.69 -21.08 18.35
CA GLU A 25 -11.73 -20.00 18.36
C GLU A 25 -10.57 -20.47 17.46
N GLN A 26 -10.46 -19.87 16.27
CA GLN A 26 -9.23 -19.99 15.50
C GLN A 26 -8.10 -19.53 16.43
N ALA A 27 -7.21 -20.42 16.78
CA ALA A 27 -6.01 -20.10 17.54
C ALA A 27 -5.22 -19.09 16.69
N PHE A 28 -5.38 -17.80 16.99
CA PHE A 28 -4.56 -16.75 16.37
C PHE A 28 -3.11 -17.04 16.73
N GLY A 29 -2.28 -17.28 15.73
CA GLY A 29 -0.86 -17.53 15.90
C GLY A 29 -0.21 -16.43 16.74
N GLN A 30 0.90 -16.77 17.42
CA GLN A 30 1.67 -15.83 18.23
C GLN A 30 2.05 -14.60 17.41
N VAL A 31 1.80 -13.40 17.95
CA VAL A 31 2.22 -12.14 17.35
C VAL A 31 3.72 -11.95 17.58
N LEU A 32 4.52 -11.93 16.54
CA LEU A 32 5.94 -11.62 16.58
C LEU A 32 6.11 -10.14 16.94
N ARG A 33 7.08 -9.82 17.82
CA ARG A 33 7.35 -8.46 18.32
C ARG A 33 8.85 -8.20 18.35
N GLY A 34 9.25 -6.93 18.36
CA GLY A 34 10.66 -6.53 18.42
C GLY A 34 11.48 -7.16 17.31
N GLU A 35 12.66 -7.68 17.62
CA GLU A 35 13.56 -8.30 16.65
C GLU A 35 12.93 -9.47 15.89
N ALA A 36 12.11 -10.29 16.54
CA ALA A 36 11.41 -11.40 15.89
C ALA A 36 10.42 -10.92 14.80
N ALA A 37 9.86 -9.71 14.93
CA ALA A 37 9.00 -9.14 13.88
C ALA A 37 9.78 -8.62 12.67
N MET A 38 11.08 -8.41 12.80
CA MET A 38 11.97 -7.94 11.74
C MET A 38 12.52 -9.07 10.85
N GLY A 39 12.19 -10.34 11.09
CA GLY A 39 12.66 -11.53 10.41
C GLY A 39 12.81 -11.44 8.87
N ASN A 40 13.00 -12.52 8.20
CA ASN A 40 13.21 -12.56 6.75
C ASN A 40 12.22 -13.50 6.07
N TRP A 41 12.36 -13.71 4.76
CA TRP A 41 11.42 -14.48 3.96
C TRP A 41 11.25 -15.96 4.42
N ARG A 42 12.22 -16.52 5.17
CA ARG A 42 12.11 -17.90 5.71
C ARG A 42 11.08 -17.99 6.83
N ASP A 43 10.83 -16.88 7.50
CA ASP A 43 9.83 -16.76 8.56
C ASP A 43 8.44 -16.40 8.03
N ASP A 44 8.35 -16.09 6.73
CA ASP A 44 7.11 -15.66 6.08
C ASP A 44 6.21 -16.86 5.79
N LYS A 45 5.02 -16.82 6.37
CA LYS A 45 4.00 -17.86 6.21
C LYS A 45 2.61 -17.26 6.41
N PRO A 46 1.60 -17.66 5.61
CA PRO A 46 0.23 -17.22 5.83
C PRO A 46 -0.21 -17.41 7.29
N GLY A 47 -0.76 -16.36 7.89
CA GLY A 47 -1.19 -16.32 9.28
C GLY A 47 -0.12 -15.84 10.29
N VAL A 48 1.13 -15.65 9.90
CA VAL A 48 2.14 -15.06 10.78
C VAL A 48 1.83 -13.58 11.00
N ARG A 49 1.64 -13.20 12.26
CA ARG A 49 1.32 -11.83 12.67
C ARG A 49 2.55 -11.13 13.21
N ARG A 50 2.66 -9.83 12.94
CA ARG A 50 3.76 -8.98 13.41
C ARG A 50 3.23 -7.67 13.97
N LEU A 51 3.90 -7.18 15.01
CA LEU A 51 3.74 -5.84 15.55
C LEU A 51 5.12 -5.21 15.71
N LEU A 52 5.36 -4.15 14.97
CA LEU A 52 6.51 -3.26 15.12
C LEU A 52 6.03 -1.94 15.73
N THR A 53 6.82 -1.39 16.63
CA THR A 53 6.54 -0.13 17.31
C THR A 53 7.73 0.82 17.17
N LEU A 54 7.54 2.09 17.49
CA LEU A 54 8.62 3.08 17.46
C LEU A 54 9.80 2.66 18.37
N ARG A 55 9.55 1.91 19.45
CA ARG A 55 10.58 1.43 20.39
C ARG A 55 11.45 0.32 19.80
N ASP A 56 10.96 -0.34 18.76
CA ASP A 56 11.66 -1.46 18.11
C ASP A 56 12.61 -0.97 16.99
N LEU A 57 12.56 0.33 16.64
CA LEU A 57 13.38 0.88 15.57
C LEU A 57 14.87 0.80 15.94
N PRO A 58 15.68 0.03 15.17
CA PRO A 58 17.10 -0.11 15.47
C PRO A 58 17.90 1.17 15.17
N ALA A 59 19.07 1.25 15.76
CA ALA A 59 20.03 2.29 15.42
C ALA A 59 20.48 2.15 13.95
N VAL A 60 20.91 3.29 13.38
CA VAL A 60 21.50 3.32 12.03
C VAL A 60 22.72 2.39 11.97
N ALA A 61 22.79 1.59 10.92
CA ALA A 61 23.84 0.61 10.69
C ALA A 61 24.39 0.74 9.25
N LYS A 62 25.48 0.02 8.97
CA LYS A 62 26.03 -0.05 7.62
C LYS A 62 25.03 -0.68 6.67
N PRO A 63 24.76 -0.07 5.50
CA PRO A 63 23.84 -0.65 4.53
C PRO A 63 24.38 -1.95 3.93
N THR A 64 23.46 -2.87 3.65
CA THR A 64 23.73 -4.10 2.89
C THR A 64 22.83 -4.17 1.66
N TYR A 65 23.17 -5.02 0.71
CA TYR A 65 22.47 -5.12 -0.56
C TYR A 65 22.26 -6.59 -0.94
N GLY A 66 21.05 -6.91 -1.36
CA GLY A 66 20.67 -8.26 -1.78
C GLY A 66 19.67 -8.21 -2.93
N VAL A 67 20.12 -7.77 -4.13
CA VAL A 67 19.25 -7.70 -5.31
C VAL A 67 18.78 -9.09 -5.72
N ALA A 68 17.46 -9.25 -5.89
CA ALA A 68 16.88 -10.51 -6.36
C ALA A 68 16.97 -10.62 -7.88
N GLN A 69 17.46 -11.76 -8.36
CA GLN A 69 17.24 -12.18 -9.73
C GLN A 69 15.82 -12.74 -9.86
N VAL A 70 15.03 -12.19 -10.77
CA VAL A 70 13.76 -12.79 -11.15
C VAL A 70 14.03 -14.00 -12.04
N VAL A 71 13.52 -15.15 -11.62
CA VAL A 71 13.60 -16.40 -12.40
C VAL A 71 12.23 -16.76 -12.98
N PRO A 72 12.14 -17.56 -14.03
CA PRO A 72 10.88 -18.08 -14.53
C PRO A 72 10.08 -18.74 -13.40
N MET A 73 8.77 -18.57 -13.41
CA MET A 73 7.87 -19.23 -12.45
C MET A 73 8.07 -20.76 -12.53
N PRO A 74 8.41 -21.43 -11.44
CA PRO A 74 8.60 -22.88 -11.45
C PRO A 74 7.32 -23.60 -11.90
N ALA A 75 7.45 -24.69 -12.63
CA ALA A 75 6.31 -25.46 -13.11
C ALA A 75 5.42 -25.92 -11.95
N GLY A 76 4.13 -25.57 -12.03
CA GLY A 76 3.16 -25.87 -10.99
C GLY A 76 3.27 -25.00 -9.72
N ALA A 77 4.17 -24.01 -9.68
CA ALA A 77 4.27 -23.10 -8.55
C ALA A 77 2.97 -22.34 -8.33
N ARG A 78 2.60 -22.17 -7.07
CA ARG A 78 1.48 -21.36 -6.62
C ARG A 78 1.88 -20.60 -5.37
N PRO A 79 1.42 -19.36 -5.21
CA PRO A 79 1.58 -18.67 -3.94
C PRO A 79 0.89 -19.44 -2.81
N GLN A 80 1.42 -19.33 -1.62
CA GLN A 80 0.83 -19.87 -0.41
C GLN A 80 -0.18 -18.87 0.14
N VAL A 81 -1.36 -19.36 0.53
CA VAL A 81 -2.45 -18.57 1.14
C VAL A 81 -2.96 -19.30 2.39
N PRO A 82 -3.71 -18.64 3.30
CA PRO A 82 -4.22 -19.29 4.50
C PRO A 82 -5.08 -20.53 4.20
N GLU A 83 -5.18 -21.44 5.15
CA GLU A 83 -6.08 -22.59 5.07
C GLU A 83 -7.52 -22.12 4.76
N GLY A 84 -8.23 -22.88 3.91
CA GLY A 84 -9.57 -22.52 3.42
C GLY A 84 -9.58 -21.52 2.27
N PHE A 85 -8.41 -21.09 1.77
CA PHE A 85 -8.28 -20.25 0.57
C PHE A 85 -7.65 -21.03 -0.58
N SER A 86 -7.82 -20.50 -1.80
CA SER A 86 -7.10 -20.94 -2.99
C SER A 86 -6.56 -19.76 -3.77
N ALA A 87 -5.37 -19.92 -4.36
CA ALA A 87 -4.80 -18.99 -5.32
C ALA A 87 -4.83 -19.64 -6.71
N GLU A 88 -5.44 -18.99 -7.68
CA GLU A 88 -5.59 -19.45 -9.07
C GLU A 88 -4.94 -18.45 -10.02
N LEU A 89 -4.20 -18.97 -11.00
CA LEU A 89 -3.56 -18.15 -12.01
C LEU A 89 -4.60 -17.67 -13.03
N VAL A 90 -4.63 -16.35 -13.27
CA VAL A 90 -5.54 -15.70 -14.21
C VAL A 90 -4.88 -15.52 -15.57
N THR A 91 -3.68 -14.95 -15.59
CA THR A 91 -2.91 -14.71 -16.81
C THR A 91 -1.42 -14.63 -16.51
N THR A 92 -0.58 -14.86 -17.53
CA THR A 92 0.88 -14.70 -17.53
C THR A 92 1.33 -13.73 -18.62
N ASP A 93 0.40 -12.97 -19.23
CA ASP A 93 0.63 -12.25 -20.48
C ASP A 93 0.73 -10.72 -20.27
N LEU A 94 1.18 -10.32 -19.10
CA LEU A 94 1.49 -8.93 -18.80
C LEU A 94 3.01 -8.72 -18.75
N HIS A 95 3.47 -7.50 -19.04
CA HIS A 95 4.92 -7.25 -19.09
C HIS A 95 5.47 -6.64 -17.80
N LYS A 96 4.79 -5.63 -17.27
CA LYS A 96 5.08 -5.04 -15.97
C LYS A 96 3.81 -4.48 -15.36
N PRO A 97 2.89 -5.36 -14.94
CA PRO A 97 1.64 -4.93 -14.33
C PRO A 97 1.94 -4.20 -13.02
N ARG A 98 1.27 -3.09 -12.83
CA ARG A 98 1.39 -2.29 -11.61
C ARG A 98 0.05 -2.25 -10.90
N VAL A 99 -0.63 -1.12 -10.90
CA VAL A 99 -1.93 -0.97 -10.23
C VAL A 99 -3.01 -1.78 -10.94
N ILE A 100 -3.86 -2.42 -10.16
CA ILE A 100 -5.10 -3.06 -10.59
C ILE A 100 -6.29 -2.36 -9.92
N ARG A 101 -7.33 -2.06 -10.70
CA ARG A 101 -8.59 -1.49 -10.21
C ARG A 101 -9.76 -2.24 -10.82
N VAL A 102 -10.82 -2.40 -10.05
CA VAL A 102 -12.06 -3.04 -10.50
C VAL A 102 -13.05 -1.96 -10.90
N ALA A 103 -13.51 -2.01 -12.15
CA ALA A 103 -14.58 -1.16 -12.62
C ALA A 103 -15.93 -1.59 -12.01
N PRO A 104 -16.96 -0.72 -11.99
CA PRO A 104 -18.25 -1.08 -11.39
C PRO A 104 -18.91 -2.32 -11.98
N ASN A 105 -18.67 -2.62 -13.28
CA ASN A 105 -19.15 -3.85 -13.93
C ASN A 105 -18.31 -5.10 -13.62
N GLY A 106 -17.21 -4.97 -12.86
CA GLY A 106 -16.32 -6.06 -12.51
C GLY A 106 -15.09 -6.24 -13.40
N ASP A 107 -14.93 -5.46 -14.48
CA ASP A 107 -13.74 -5.51 -15.34
C ASP A 107 -12.50 -5.07 -14.55
N LEU A 108 -11.40 -5.79 -14.73
CA LEU A 108 -10.12 -5.50 -14.11
C LEU A 108 -9.30 -4.58 -15.02
N PHE A 109 -9.10 -3.35 -14.59
CA PHE A 109 -8.20 -2.41 -15.24
C PHE A 109 -6.80 -2.55 -14.66
N VAL A 110 -5.80 -2.80 -15.50
CA VAL A 110 -4.41 -3.02 -15.08
C VAL A 110 -3.50 -2.05 -15.83
N SER A 111 -2.72 -1.26 -15.10
CA SER A 111 -1.65 -0.49 -15.72
C SER A 111 -0.47 -1.40 -16.04
N ASP A 112 -0.18 -1.59 -17.32
CA ASP A 112 1.00 -2.30 -17.82
C ASP A 112 2.08 -1.26 -18.19
N SER A 113 2.82 -0.82 -17.16
CA SER A 113 3.66 0.39 -17.26
C SER A 113 4.79 0.26 -18.25
N MET A 114 5.35 -0.92 -18.47
CA MET A 114 6.45 -1.13 -19.42
C MET A 114 5.96 -1.00 -20.89
N PHE A 115 4.71 -1.37 -21.14
CA PHE A 115 4.09 -1.23 -22.46
C PHE A 115 3.36 0.10 -22.65
N ASN A 116 3.46 1.00 -21.68
CA ASN A 116 2.80 2.30 -21.74
C ASN A 116 1.30 2.18 -22.05
N SER A 117 0.64 1.18 -21.45
CA SER A 117 -0.74 0.84 -21.72
C SER A 117 -1.54 0.56 -20.46
N VAL A 118 -2.86 0.66 -20.59
CA VAL A 118 -3.82 0.11 -19.63
C VAL A 118 -4.54 -1.04 -20.32
N ARG A 119 -4.58 -2.20 -19.66
CA ARG A 119 -5.31 -3.39 -20.14
C ARG A 119 -6.58 -3.61 -19.35
N ILE A 120 -7.55 -4.24 -19.98
CA ILE A 120 -8.77 -4.73 -19.34
C ILE A 120 -8.83 -6.24 -19.45
N LEU A 121 -8.99 -6.89 -18.29
CA LEU A 121 -9.37 -8.29 -18.22
C LEU A 121 -10.80 -8.38 -17.72
N ARG A 122 -11.69 -9.01 -18.51
CA ARG A 122 -13.03 -9.36 -18.07
C ARG A 122 -13.01 -10.79 -17.56
N VAL A 123 -13.10 -10.93 -16.24
CA VAL A 123 -13.07 -12.22 -15.57
C VAL A 123 -14.45 -12.47 -14.96
N PRO A 124 -15.18 -13.50 -15.40
CA PRO A 124 -16.50 -13.82 -14.85
C PRO A 124 -16.42 -14.13 -13.35
N ALA A 125 -17.47 -13.78 -12.62
CA ALA A 125 -17.58 -14.12 -11.22
C ALA A 125 -17.40 -15.64 -11.00
N GLY A 126 -16.60 -16.02 -10.00
CA GLY A 126 -16.30 -17.42 -9.73
C GLY A 126 -15.27 -18.07 -10.65
N SER A 127 -14.79 -17.37 -11.68
CA SER A 127 -13.75 -17.86 -12.61
C SER A 127 -12.40 -17.23 -12.35
N ALA A 128 -11.32 -17.94 -12.70
CA ALA A 128 -9.98 -17.36 -12.85
C ALA A 128 -9.62 -17.13 -14.33
N LYS A 129 -10.46 -17.59 -15.29
CA LYS A 129 -10.18 -17.44 -16.72
C LYS A 129 -10.82 -16.17 -17.27
N PRO A 130 -10.04 -15.25 -17.86
CA PRO A 130 -10.60 -14.08 -18.51
C PRO A 130 -11.33 -14.48 -19.82
N GLU A 131 -12.52 -13.92 -20.04
CA GLU A 131 -13.24 -14.00 -21.31
C GLU A 131 -12.70 -12.98 -22.31
N LYS A 132 -12.17 -11.87 -21.83
CA LYS A 132 -11.54 -10.81 -22.61
C LYS A 132 -10.24 -10.39 -21.94
N ASP A 133 -9.24 -10.15 -22.76
CA ASP A 133 -7.98 -9.52 -22.40
C ASP A 133 -7.60 -8.59 -23.55
N VAL A 134 -7.75 -7.30 -23.33
CA VAL A 134 -7.63 -6.28 -24.37
C VAL A 134 -6.89 -5.05 -23.86
N VAL A 135 -6.25 -4.32 -24.79
CA VAL A 135 -5.66 -3.01 -24.50
C VAL A 135 -6.77 -1.95 -24.54
N PHE A 136 -7.05 -1.34 -23.37
CA PHE A 136 -7.99 -0.23 -23.26
C PHE A 136 -7.42 1.06 -23.88
N ALA A 137 -6.18 1.41 -23.51
CA ALA A 137 -5.48 2.57 -24.02
C ALA A 137 -3.97 2.31 -24.08
N SER A 138 -3.30 2.91 -25.06
CA SER A 138 -1.85 2.83 -25.28
C SER A 138 -1.25 4.21 -25.55
N GLY A 139 0.09 4.29 -25.67
CA GLY A 139 0.79 5.56 -25.88
C GLY A 139 0.81 6.45 -24.62
N LEU A 140 0.59 5.86 -23.47
CA LEU A 140 0.70 6.50 -22.16
C LEU A 140 2.18 6.66 -21.74
N LYS A 141 2.44 7.33 -20.64
CA LYS A 141 3.81 7.53 -20.12
C LYS A 141 3.97 6.84 -18.78
N GLN A 142 4.38 5.58 -18.79
CA GLN A 142 4.52 4.74 -17.61
C GLN A 142 3.26 4.83 -16.70
N PRO A 143 2.07 4.43 -17.18
CA PRO A 143 0.84 4.55 -16.42
C PRO A 143 0.93 3.77 -15.10
N TYR A 144 0.33 4.33 -14.04
CA TYR A 144 0.31 3.73 -12.71
C TYR A 144 -1.10 3.76 -12.13
N GLY A 145 -1.51 4.82 -11.44
CA GLY A 145 -2.80 4.95 -10.79
C GLY A 145 -3.96 5.02 -11.79
N ILE A 146 -5.07 4.38 -11.43
CA ILE A 146 -6.31 4.37 -12.22
C ILE A 146 -7.46 4.71 -11.29
N ALA A 147 -8.41 5.56 -11.74
CA ALA A 147 -9.61 5.89 -10.99
C ALA A 147 -10.80 6.14 -11.91
N PHE A 148 -12.01 5.83 -11.44
CA PHE A 148 -13.27 6.04 -12.18
C PHE A 148 -14.01 7.25 -11.62
N TYR A 149 -14.58 8.07 -12.53
CA TYR A 149 -15.30 9.28 -12.13
C TYR A 149 -16.51 9.58 -13.03
N PRO A 150 -17.62 10.08 -12.48
CA PRO A 150 -17.92 10.20 -11.05
C PRO A 150 -17.92 8.86 -10.34
N LEU A 151 -17.79 8.89 -8.99
CA LEU A 151 -17.87 7.69 -8.18
C LEU A 151 -19.25 7.02 -8.32
N GLY A 152 -19.31 5.71 -8.12
CA GLY A 152 -20.53 4.91 -8.19
C GLY A 152 -20.65 4.09 -9.47
N PRO A 153 -21.86 3.56 -9.78
CA PRO A 153 -22.02 2.51 -10.79
C PRO A 153 -21.90 3.01 -12.24
N ASN A 154 -21.99 4.32 -12.48
CA ASN A 154 -22.03 4.90 -13.82
C ASN A 154 -20.94 5.97 -14.02
N PRO A 155 -19.65 5.62 -13.94
CA PRO A 155 -18.57 6.55 -14.27
C PRO A 155 -18.65 6.97 -15.72
N ARG A 156 -18.23 8.21 -15.99
CA ARG A 156 -18.13 8.78 -17.36
C ARG A 156 -16.67 8.95 -17.78
N TRP A 157 -15.74 8.73 -16.87
CA TRP A 157 -14.31 8.92 -17.09
C TRP A 157 -13.51 7.83 -16.41
N VAL A 158 -12.47 7.38 -17.07
CA VAL A 158 -11.33 6.67 -16.47
C VAL A 158 -10.16 7.64 -16.43
N TYR A 159 -9.67 7.92 -15.25
CA TYR A 159 -8.44 8.69 -15.01
C TYR A 159 -7.27 7.75 -14.93
N VAL A 160 -6.18 8.12 -15.58
CA VAL A 160 -4.92 7.37 -15.57
C VAL A 160 -3.79 8.33 -15.20
N ALA A 161 -3.09 8.02 -14.11
CA ALA A 161 -1.90 8.76 -13.74
C ALA A 161 -0.70 8.23 -14.53
N ASN A 162 -0.08 9.13 -15.28
CA ASN A 162 1.20 8.94 -15.94
C ASN A 162 2.33 9.45 -15.02
N SER A 163 3.57 9.15 -15.38
CA SER A 163 4.73 9.64 -14.63
C SER A 163 4.80 11.17 -14.53
N ASP A 164 4.28 11.91 -15.50
CA ASP A 164 4.35 13.39 -15.60
C ASP A 164 3.04 14.13 -15.38
N GLY A 165 1.98 13.43 -15.00
CA GLY A 165 0.67 14.03 -14.77
C GLY A 165 -0.48 13.03 -14.83
N VAL A 166 -1.69 13.53 -15.06
CA VAL A 166 -2.91 12.72 -15.12
C VAL A 166 -3.66 13.01 -16.42
N VAL A 167 -4.09 11.95 -17.10
CA VAL A 167 -5.01 12.03 -18.24
C VAL A 167 -6.32 11.35 -17.88
N ARG A 168 -7.41 11.66 -18.62
CA ARG A 168 -8.67 10.94 -18.51
C ARG A 168 -9.21 10.60 -19.90
N PHE A 169 -9.94 9.50 -19.96
CA PHE A 169 -10.62 9.02 -21.16
C PHE A 169 -12.13 9.04 -20.95
N PRO A 170 -12.94 9.43 -21.94
CA PRO A 170 -14.37 9.15 -21.92
C PRO A 170 -14.60 7.65 -21.71
N TYR A 171 -15.53 7.31 -20.84
CA TYR A 171 -15.80 5.92 -20.45
C TYR A 171 -17.27 5.70 -20.17
N LYS A 172 -17.81 4.65 -20.72
CA LYS A 172 -19.10 4.08 -20.31
C LYS A 172 -18.82 2.72 -19.67
N ASN A 173 -19.45 2.47 -18.53
CA ASN A 173 -19.24 1.22 -17.78
C ASN A 173 -19.43 -0.01 -18.69
N GLY A 174 -18.37 -0.81 -18.86
CA GLY A 174 -18.30 -1.95 -19.75
C GLY A 174 -17.57 -1.72 -21.09
N ASP A 175 -17.14 -0.49 -21.40
CA ASP A 175 -16.29 -0.22 -22.56
C ASP A 175 -14.94 -0.95 -22.41
N LEU A 176 -14.55 -1.68 -23.45
CA LEU A 176 -13.30 -2.44 -23.48
C LEU A 176 -12.14 -1.67 -24.13
N VAL A 177 -12.43 -0.60 -24.84
CA VAL A 177 -11.45 0.23 -25.55
C VAL A 177 -11.81 1.68 -25.34
N ALA A 178 -10.81 2.54 -25.16
CA ALA A 178 -11.02 3.98 -25.05
C ALA A 178 -11.60 4.55 -26.35
N THR A 179 -12.69 5.30 -26.23
CA THR A 179 -13.47 5.80 -27.39
C THR A 179 -13.00 7.14 -27.93
N GLY A 180 -11.97 7.75 -27.33
CA GLY A 180 -11.47 9.07 -27.72
C GLY A 180 -10.01 9.28 -27.36
N LYS A 181 -9.49 10.45 -27.74
CA LYS A 181 -8.16 10.87 -27.31
C LYS A 181 -8.17 11.18 -25.80
N PRO A 182 -7.06 10.94 -25.07
CA PRO A 182 -6.96 11.32 -23.69
C PRO A 182 -7.04 12.85 -23.54
N GLU A 183 -7.81 13.30 -22.55
CA GLU A 183 -7.78 14.69 -22.08
C GLU A 183 -6.74 14.82 -20.98
N ARG A 184 -5.85 15.81 -21.08
CA ARG A 184 -4.92 16.14 -20.00
C ARG A 184 -5.66 16.84 -18.88
N VAL A 185 -5.52 16.32 -17.66
CA VAL A 185 -6.15 16.87 -16.43
C VAL A 185 -5.12 17.56 -15.57
N ILE A 186 -3.98 16.92 -15.35
CA ILE A 186 -2.88 17.46 -14.55
C ILE A 186 -1.61 17.34 -15.37
N GLU A 187 -0.81 18.41 -15.39
CA GLU A 187 0.46 18.50 -16.11
C GLU A 187 1.57 19.00 -15.19
N GLY A 188 2.83 18.84 -15.63
CA GLY A 188 3.98 19.44 -14.96
C GLY A 188 4.38 18.77 -13.64
N ILE A 189 3.92 17.54 -13.39
CA ILE A 189 4.35 16.78 -12.22
C ILE A 189 5.80 16.29 -12.42
N PRO A 190 6.72 16.53 -11.45
CA PRO A 190 8.10 16.06 -11.55
C PRO A 190 8.15 14.55 -11.68
N TRP A 191 8.86 13.99 -12.69
CA TRP A 191 8.73 12.57 -13.06
C TRP A 191 10.02 11.73 -12.95
N VAL A 192 11.15 12.32 -12.63
CA VAL A 192 12.42 11.60 -12.50
C VAL A 192 12.44 10.75 -11.25
N HIS A 193 13.08 9.57 -11.28
CA HIS A 193 13.29 8.59 -10.21
C HIS A 193 11.99 7.84 -9.81
N HIS A 194 11.28 8.21 -8.76
CA HIS A 194 10.01 7.57 -8.39
C HIS A 194 8.90 8.00 -9.37
N TYR A 195 8.64 7.18 -10.38
CA TYR A 195 7.69 7.50 -11.44
C TYR A 195 6.24 7.11 -11.13
N GLY A 196 6.02 6.17 -10.20
CA GLY A 196 4.69 5.73 -9.81
C GLY A 196 3.88 6.88 -9.22
N ARG A 197 2.65 7.06 -9.69
CA ARG A 197 1.70 8.07 -9.27
C ARG A 197 0.39 7.39 -9.00
N ASP A 198 0.03 7.18 -7.75
CA ASP A 198 -1.33 6.67 -7.47
C ASP A 198 -2.31 7.83 -7.35
N ILE A 199 -3.58 7.56 -7.65
CA ILE A 199 -4.67 8.52 -7.60
C ILE A 199 -5.88 7.93 -6.89
N ALA A 200 -6.60 8.79 -6.15
CA ALA A 200 -7.86 8.45 -5.54
C ALA A 200 -8.77 9.67 -5.47
N PHE A 201 -10.08 9.48 -5.63
CA PHE A 201 -11.05 10.53 -5.36
C PHE A 201 -11.47 10.53 -3.89
N SER A 202 -11.72 11.72 -3.33
CA SER A 202 -12.38 11.85 -2.03
C SER A 202 -13.79 11.21 -2.07
N PRO A 203 -14.34 10.76 -0.92
CA PRO A 203 -15.66 10.10 -0.89
C PRO A 203 -16.81 10.95 -1.48
N ASP A 204 -16.71 12.27 -1.36
CA ASP A 204 -17.67 13.22 -1.94
C ASP A 204 -17.41 13.53 -3.43
N GLY A 205 -16.35 12.97 -4.01
CA GLY A 205 -15.94 13.17 -5.40
C GLY A 205 -15.42 14.56 -5.74
N LYS A 206 -15.19 15.43 -4.75
CA LYS A 206 -14.80 16.83 -5.01
C LYS A 206 -13.29 17.02 -5.13
N ARG A 207 -12.49 16.10 -4.62
CA ARG A 207 -11.03 16.16 -4.68
C ARG A 207 -10.46 14.95 -5.39
N LEU A 208 -9.49 15.18 -6.26
CA LEU A 208 -8.62 14.15 -6.83
C LEU A 208 -7.27 14.22 -6.11
N PHE A 209 -6.93 13.20 -5.35
CA PHE A 209 -5.61 13.05 -4.72
C PHE A 209 -4.61 12.44 -5.70
N LEU A 210 -3.37 12.91 -5.64
CA LEU A 210 -2.24 12.43 -6.43
C LEU A 210 -1.02 12.28 -5.54
N SER A 211 -0.39 11.10 -5.54
CA SER A 211 0.89 10.89 -4.85
C SER A 211 2.07 11.27 -5.74
N VAL A 212 3.08 11.91 -5.17
CA VAL A 212 4.32 12.25 -5.85
C VAL A 212 5.51 11.81 -5.00
N GLY A 213 6.18 10.74 -5.39
CA GLY A 213 7.36 10.25 -4.70
C GLY A 213 8.59 11.17 -4.85
N SER A 214 9.57 11.02 -3.98
CA SER A 214 10.81 11.79 -3.99
C SER A 214 11.60 11.64 -5.31
N GLY A 215 12.42 12.62 -5.63
CA GLY A 215 13.32 12.61 -6.78
C GLY A 215 14.63 11.85 -6.53
N SER A 216 14.90 11.53 -5.27
CA SER A 216 16.13 10.86 -4.84
C SER A 216 15.90 10.00 -3.59
N ASN A 217 16.93 9.31 -3.13
CA ASN A 217 16.85 8.56 -1.87
C ASN A 217 16.71 9.50 -0.67
N VAL A 218 17.53 10.54 -0.59
CA VAL A 218 17.67 11.39 0.60
C VAL A 218 17.91 12.88 0.28
N ALA A 219 17.54 13.34 -0.89
CA ALA A 219 17.60 14.76 -1.27
C ALA A 219 18.97 15.45 -1.08
N LEU A 220 20.06 14.77 -1.44
CA LEU A 220 21.41 15.34 -1.31
C LEU A 220 21.71 16.44 -2.33
N ASP A 221 20.98 16.45 -3.44
CA ASP A 221 21.19 17.41 -4.53
C ASP A 221 20.48 18.76 -4.30
N MET A 222 19.76 18.89 -3.17
CA MET A 222 19.19 20.18 -2.78
C MET A 222 20.28 21.14 -2.31
N PHE A 223 20.24 22.39 -2.76
CA PHE A 223 21.09 23.42 -2.22
C PHE A 223 20.93 23.58 -0.69
N PRO A 224 21.93 24.12 0.02
CA PRO A 224 21.84 24.32 1.47
C PRO A 224 20.62 25.14 1.89
N GLU A 225 20.25 26.12 1.10
CA GLU A 225 19.07 26.98 1.31
C GLU A 225 18.21 27.05 0.05
N PRO A 226 16.89 27.28 0.19
CA PRO A 226 16.01 27.44 -0.95
C PRO A 226 16.40 28.67 -1.77
N HIS A 227 16.80 28.47 -3.03
CA HIS A 227 17.16 29.56 -3.93
C HIS A 227 16.36 29.54 -5.24
N TRP A 228 15.70 28.44 -5.54
CA TRP A 228 14.91 28.25 -6.74
C TRP A 228 13.65 27.44 -6.42
N THR A 229 12.53 27.80 -7.04
CA THR A 229 11.27 27.06 -6.93
C THR A 229 10.62 26.95 -8.31
N MET A 230 9.99 25.84 -8.58
CA MET A 230 9.21 25.63 -9.81
C MET A 230 7.90 26.43 -9.81
N HIS A 231 7.46 26.88 -8.63
CA HIS A 231 6.26 27.70 -8.46
C HIS A 231 6.62 29.17 -8.27
N PRO A 232 5.84 30.08 -8.86
CA PRO A 232 6.20 31.50 -8.92
C PRO A 232 6.12 32.27 -7.60
N GLU A 233 5.70 31.68 -6.48
CA GLU A 233 5.48 32.44 -5.24
C GLU A 233 6.28 31.90 -4.05
N PRO A 234 6.85 32.76 -3.28
CA PRO A 234 7.56 34.00 -3.61
C PRO A 234 9.04 33.74 -3.90
N ARG A 235 9.57 34.31 -4.97
CA ARG A 235 10.95 34.14 -5.43
C ARG A 235 12.01 34.92 -4.62
N ASN A 236 11.57 35.86 -3.79
CA ASN A 236 12.44 36.78 -3.03
C ASN A 236 12.18 36.60 -1.55
N VAL A 237 12.68 35.52 -0.96
CA VAL A 237 12.62 35.29 0.48
C VAL A 237 14.04 35.18 0.99
N ASP A 238 14.42 36.05 1.90
CA ASP A 238 15.74 36.03 2.50
C ASP A 238 15.81 34.92 3.56
N GLY A 239 16.42 33.80 3.17
CA GLY A 239 16.79 32.72 4.05
C GLY A 239 15.71 31.65 4.26
N LEU A 240 16.15 30.53 4.83
CA LEU A 240 15.36 29.34 5.05
C LEU A 240 14.13 29.55 5.96
N GLU A 241 14.28 30.36 7.00
CA GLU A 241 13.20 30.59 7.95
C GLU A 241 12.02 31.33 7.32
N ALA A 242 12.29 32.38 6.54
CA ALA A 242 11.28 33.13 5.84
C ALA A 242 10.59 32.29 4.76
N TRP A 243 11.36 31.49 4.01
CA TRP A 243 10.81 30.54 3.04
C TRP A 243 9.90 29.50 3.72
N ALA A 244 10.34 28.90 4.83
CA ALA A 244 9.60 27.86 5.54
C ALA A 244 8.24 28.35 6.09
N ARG A 245 8.10 29.64 6.40
CA ARG A 245 6.82 30.21 6.83
C ARG A 245 5.77 30.29 5.72
N LEU A 246 6.22 30.27 4.46
CA LEU A 246 5.37 30.41 3.27
C LEU A 246 5.05 29.07 2.60
N LYS A 247 5.73 28.01 2.99
CA LYS A 247 5.56 26.66 2.43
C LYS A 247 4.91 25.70 3.44
N PRO A 248 4.30 24.63 2.98
CA PRO A 248 3.78 23.59 3.88
C PRO A 248 4.87 23.05 4.81
N LEU A 249 4.47 22.60 5.98
CA LEU A 249 5.37 22.06 6.99
C LEU A 249 6.27 20.96 6.39
N GLY A 250 7.57 21.07 6.60
CA GLY A 250 8.55 20.08 6.14
C GLY A 250 8.79 20.01 4.63
N ALA A 251 8.21 20.93 3.84
CA ALA A 251 8.43 20.97 2.39
C ALA A 251 9.91 20.96 2.03
N ALA A 252 10.26 20.25 0.96
CA ALA A 252 11.56 20.28 0.31
C ALA A 252 11.57 21.30 -0.84
N TRP A 253 12.72 21.57 -1.40
CA TRP A 253 12.91 22.57 -2.45
C TRP A 253 13.78 22.06 -3.61
N ASP A 254 14.08 22.90 -4.59
CA ASP A 254 14.88 22.58 -5.78
C ASP A 254 14.37 21.32 -6.49
N THR A 255 15.25 20.32 -6.64
CA THR A 255 14.97 19.05 -7.31
C THR A 255 13.88 18.23 -6.63
N GLU A 256 13.58 18.54 -5.37
CA GLU A 256 12.56 17.86 -4.57
C GLU A 256 11.28 18.71 -4.36
N GLU A 257 11.16 19.85 -5.01
CA GLU A 257 9.94 20.65 -4.92
C GLU A 257 8.73 19.86 -5.45
N LEU A 258 7.59 19.91 -4.74
CA LEU A 258 6.37 19.11 -4.98
C LEU A 258 6.55 17.60 -4.87
N ARG A 259 7.69 17.12 -4.39
CA ARG A 259 7.96 15.69 -4.22
C ARG A 259 7.80 15.24 -2.78
N ALA A 260 7.74 13.93 -2.58
CA ALA A 260 7.45 13.28 -1.30
C ALA A 260 6.16 13.81 -0.66
N ASN A 261 5.16 14.05 -1.49
CA ASN A 261 3.90 14.71 -1.12
C ASN A 261 2.68 13.94 -1.59
N VAL A 262 1.57 14.18 -0.91
CA VAL A 262 0.24 13.96 -1.45
C VAL A 262 -0.34 15.32 -1.86
N LEU A 263 -0.69 15.46 -3.12
CA LEU A 263 -1.34 16.62 -3.69
C LEU A 263 -2.84 16.38 -3.82
N SER A 264 -3.64 17.44 -3.83
CA SER A 264 -5.06 17.37 -4.21
C SER A 264 -5.41 18.44 -5.25
N PHE A 265 -6.37 18.10 -6.08
CA PHE A 265 -6.90 18.93 -7.16
C PHE A 265 -8.43 18.80 -7.18
N ASP A 266 -9.11 19.75 -7.83
CA ASP A 266 -10.46 19.50 -8.29
C ASP A 266 -10.47 18.38 -9.34
N PRO A 267 -11.61 17.72 -9.62
CA PRO A 267 -11.67 16.66 -10.63
C PRO A 267 -11.25 17.08 -12.05
N ASP A 268 -11.26 18.37 -12.36
CA ASP A 268 -10.78 18.93 -13.63
C ASP A 268 -9.30 19.33 -13.61
N GLY A 269 -8.58 19.02 -12.53
CA GLY A 269 -7.14 19.26 -12.37
C GLY A 269 -6.77 20.67 -11.88
N LYS A 270 -7.73 21.50 -11.56
CA LYS A 270 -7.49 22.84 -11.02
C LYS A 270 -7.29 22.84 -9.51
N ASN A 271 -6.98 24.01 -8.95
CA ASN A 271 -6.91 24.29 -7.51
C ASN A 271 -5.99 23.34 -6.74
N MET A 272 -4.77 23.13 -7.27
CA MET A 272 -3.74 22.32 -6.62
C MET A 272 -3.48 22.76 -5.17
N LYS A 273 -3.45 21.81 -4.26
CA LYS A 273 -3.03 21.98 -2.87
C LYS A 273 -2.11 20.85 -2.45
N ILE A 274 -1.13 21.14 -1.60
CA ILE A 274 -0.34 20.12 -0.91
C ILE A 274 -1.14 19.67 0.31
N VAL A 275 -1.49 18.39 0.37
CA VAL A 275 -2.27 17.80 1.48
C VAL A 275 -1.34 17.43 2.63
N ALA A 276 -0.24 16.74 2.33
CA ALA A 276 0.77 16.33 3.32
C ALA A 276 2.14 16.24 2.67
N THR A 277 3.18 16.40 3.48
CA THR A 277 4.58 16.38 3.05
C THR A 277 5.37 15.28 3.76
N GLY A 278 6.56 14.99 3.24
CA GLY A 278 7.50 14.07 3.90
C GLY A 278 7.12 12.59 3.80
N LEU A 279 6.18 12.24 2.95
CA LEU A 279 5.83 10.87 2.57
C LEU A 279 6.76 10.42 1.44
N ARG A 280 7.97 9.94 1.74
CA ARG A 280 9.05 9.75 0.77
C ARG A 280 8.57 9.16 -0.56
N ASN A 281 7.87 8.05 -0.54
CA ASN A 281 7.30 7.46 -1.74
C ASN A 281 5.96 6.76 -1.41
N CYS A 282 4.90 7.55 -1.34
CA CYS A 282 3.52 7.12 -1.18
C CYS A 282 3.04 6.47 -2.49
N GLN A 283 3.18 5.15 -2.62
CA GLN A 283 2.85 4.42 -3.85
C GLN A 283 1.44 3.84 -3.85
N ALA A 284 0.82 3.69 -2.70
CA ALA A 284 -0.43 2.98 -2.53
C ALA A 284 -1.47 3.87 -1.85
N MET A 285 -2.34 4.50 -2.62
CA MET A 285 -3.42 5.30 -2.04
C MET A 285 -4.76 4.59 -2.12
N THR A 286 -5.53 4.67 -1.05
CA THR A 286 -6.90 4.17 -0.99
C THR A 286 -7.72 4.94 0.05
N ILE A 287 -9.03 4.96 -0.12
CA ILE A 287 -9.95 5.52 0.88
C ILE A 287 -10.41 4.41 1.81
N GLN A 288 -10.30 4.62 3.11
CA GLN A 288 -10.87 3.71 4.10
C GLN A 288 -12.40 3.85 4.13
N PRO A 289 -13.16 2.80 3.83
CA PRO A 289 -14.61 2.92 3.70
C PRO A 289 -15.31 3.29 5.02
N ALA A 290 -14.77 2.85 6.16
CA ALA A 290 -15.38 3.10 7.48
C ALA A 290 -15.29 4.56 7.93
N THR A 291 -14.20 5.27 7.58
CA THR A 291 -13.91 6.63 8.08
C THR A 291 -13.90 7.68 6.99
N GLY A 292 -13.81 7.29 5.73
CA GLY A 292 -13.61 8.19 4.60
C GLY A 292 -12.20 8.79 4.50
N GLN A 293 -11.27 8.39 5.35
CA GLN A 293 -9.90 8.89 5.37
C GLN A 293 -9.08 8.34 4.21
N LEU A 294 -8.21 9.18 3.66
CA LEU A 294 -7.21 8.76 2.70
C LEU A 294 -6.07 8.03 3.44
N TRP A 295 -5.72 6.86 2.96
CA TRP A 295 -4.59 6.06 3.43
C TRP A 295 -3.50 5.97 2.39
N CYS A 296 -2.26 5.85 2.85
CA CYS A 296 -1.10 5.63 2.01
C CYS A 296 -0.18 4.57 2.62
N ALA A 297 0.36 3.67 1.79
CA ALA A 297 1.53 2.88 2.14
C ALA A 297 2.78 3.47 1.48
N VAL A 298 3.84 3.63 2.28
CA VAL A 298 5.03 4.41 1.93
C VAL A 298 6.27 3.53 1.92
N ASN A 299 7.05 3.68 0.84
CA ASN A 299 8.40 3.17 0.77
C ASN A 299 9.35 4.20 1.37
N GLU A 300 9.94 3.87 2.51
CA GLU A 300 10.91 4.73 3.18
C GLU A 300 12.29 4.71 2.51
N ARG A 301 13.20 5.52 3.04
CA ARG A 301 14.54 5.66 2.49
C ARG A 301 15.41 4.42 2.69
N ASP A 302 16.34 4.23 1.80
CA ASP A 302 17.35 3.17 1.85
C ASP A 302 18.62 3.61 2.61
N GLU A 303 19.53 2.67 2.89
CA GLU A 303 20.90 2.91 3.34
C GLU A 303 21.07 3.36 4.79
N LEU A 304 20.17 2.95 5.70
CA LEU A 304 20.35 3.11 7.15
C LEU A 304 20.55 1.76 7.88
N GLY A 305 20.71 0.68 7.13
CA GLY A 305 20.86 -0.69 7.67
C GLY A 305 19.68 -1.59 7.31
N ASP A 306 19.78 -2.87 7.62
CA ASP A 306 18.81 -3.90 7.22
C ASP A 306 17.39 -3.68 7.77
N ASN A 307 17.28 -3.12 8.95
CA ASN A 307 16.01 -2.98 9.65
C ASN A 307 15.61 -1.52 9.93
N THR A 308 16.26 -0.56 9.26
CA THR A 308 16.04 0.88 9.48
C THR A 308 16.02 1.62 8.14
N PRO A 309 15.03 2.51 7.94
CA PRO A 309 13.79 2.67 8.70
C PRO A 309 12.76 1.61 8.33
N PHE A 310 11.70 1.47 9.14
CA PHE A 310 10.54 0.67 8.78
C PHE A 310 9.79 1.27 7.58
N GLU A 311 9.19 0.41 6.75
CA GLU A 311 8.11 0.83 5.87
C GLU A 311 6.84 1.06 6.70
N TYR A 312 5.86 1.78 6.15
CA TYR A 312 4.63 2.01 6.90
C TYR A 312 3.39 2.21 6.04
N ALA A 313 2.24 1.99 6.65
CA ALA A 313 0.95 2.48 6.16
C ALA A 313 0.37 3.48 7.17
N THR A 314 -0.22 4.55 6.66
CA THR A 314 -0.78 5.62 7.51
C THR A 314 -1.97 6.31 6.85
N HIS A 315 -2.88 6.84 7.65
CA HIS A 315 -3.85 7.81 7.15
C HIS A 315 -3.15 9.13 6.86
N VAL A 316 -3.54 9.78 5.78
CA VAL A 316 -2.95 11.05 5.34
C VAL A 316 -3.68 12.20 6.00
N ILE A 317 -3.02 12.86 6.95
CA ILE A 317 -3.56 14.01 7.69
C ILE A 317 -3.25 15.30 6.92
N GLU A 318 -4.26 16.11 6.65
CA GLU A 318 -4.08 17.40 5.97
C GLU A 318 -3.21 18.34 6.81
N GLY A 319 -2.17 18.90 6.20
CA GLY A 319 -1.16 19.75 6.84
C GLY A 319 -0.05 19.00 7.58
N ALA A 320 -0.10 17.66 7.67
CA ALA A 320 0.93 16.89 8.36
C ALA A 320 2.24 16.77 7.56
N PHE A 321 3.31 16.56 8.34
CA PHE A 321 4.65 16.26 7.84
C PHE A 321 5.10 14.89 8.38
N TYR A 322 5.52 13.98 7.50
CA TYR A 322 5.87 12.59 7.84
C TYR A 322 7.38 12.33 7.92
N GLY A 323 8.21 13.36 7.78
CA GLY A 323 9.64 13.31 8.13
C GLY A 323 10.58 13.55 6.96
N TRP A 324 10.44 12.84 5.84
CA TRP A 324 11.38 12.92 4.73
C TRP A 324 11.51 14.35 4.15
N PRO A 325 12.70 14.83 3.78
CA PRO A 325 14.00 14.17 3.88
C PRO A 325 14.73 14.40 5.21
N TRP A 326 14.19 15.23 6.10
CA TRP A 326 14.85 15.73 7.30
C TRP A 326 14.87 14.73 8.44
N TYR A 327 13.78 13.98 8.55
CA TYR A 327 13.52 13.01 9.61
C TYR A 327 12.94 11.73 8.99
N TYR A 328 12.91 10.65 9.75
CA TYR A 328 12.20 9.41 9.43
C TYR A 328 11.52 8.86 10.70
N ILE A 329 10.43 8.14 10.54
CA ILE A 329 9.68 7.49 11.61
C ILE A 329 9.55 8.41 12.85
N GLY A 330 8.81 9.50 12.69
CA GLY A 330 8.68 10.54 13.72
C GLY A 330 9.93 11.43 13.83
N GLY A 331 10.43 11.65 15.03
CA GLY A 331 11.52 12.60 15.32
C GLY A 331 12.95 12.07 15.13
N HIS A 332 13.17 10.98 14.39
CA HIS A 332 14.51 10.47 14.11
C HIS A 332 15.15 11.29 12.98
N GLU A 333 16.18 12.06 13.30
CA GLU A 333 16.85 12.91 12.33
C GLU A 333 17.64 12.08 11.31
N ASP A 334 17.50 12.40 10.03
CA ASP A 334 18.30 11.76 8.99
C ASP A 334 19.77 12.21 9.13
N PRO A 335 20.73 11.27 9.27
CA PRO A 335 22.12 11.61 9.55
C PRO A 335 22.78 12.43 8.42
N ARG A 336 22.25 12.39 7.18
CA ARG A 336 22.77 13.18 6.04
C ARG A 336 22.24 14.62 6.03
N HIS A 337 21.22 14.90 6.82
CA HIS A 337 20.62 16.22 6.99
C HIS A 337 20.74 16.76 8.43
N ALA A 338 21.59 16.15 9.25
CA ALA A 338 21.74 16.49 10.65
C ALA A 338 21.96 18.02 10.84
N GLY A 339 21.18 18.61 11.73
CA GLY A 339 21.22 20.03 12.07
C GLY A 339 20.60 20.99 11.06
N ARG A 340 20.12 20.51 9.89
CA ARG A 340 19.57 21.41 8.85
C ARG A 340 18.18 21.97 9.16
N ARG A 341 17.32 21.17 9.81
CA ARG A 341 15.92 21.56 10.12
C ARG A 341 15.54 21.17 11.55
N PRO A 342 16.24 21.71 12.57
CA PRO A 342 15.94 21.39 13.97
C PRO A 342 14.52 21.83 14.40
N ASP A 343 13.94 22.80 13.69
CA ASP A 343 12.58 23.29 13.87
C ASP A 343 11.48 22.24 13.58
N LEU A 344 11.82 21.15 12.89
CA LEU A 344 10.89 20.10 12.49
C LEU A 344 10.92 18.86 13.40
N LYS A 345 11.87 18.75 14.32
CA LYS A 345 12.13 17.56 15.13
C LYS A 345 10.87 16.97 15.77
N ASP A 346 10.09 17.82 16.44
CA ASP A 346 8.90 17.38 17.18
C ASP A 346 7.60 17.57 16.37
N LYS A 347 7.72 17.82 15.07
CA LYS A 347 6.59 18.07 14.17
C LYS A 347 6.37 16.93 13.18
N ALA A 348 7.29 15.97 13.12
CA ALA A 348 7.14 14.82 12.25
C ALA A 348 6.07 13.86 12.81
N THR A 349 5.07 13.57 12.00
CA THR A 349 3.97 12.66 12.35
C THR A 349 4.49 11.22 12.42
N VAL A 350 4.13 10.50 13.48
CA VAL A 350 4.40 9.07 13.58
C VAL A 350 3.35 8.30 12.81
N PRO A 351 3.75 7.42 11.86
CA PRO A 351 2.82 6.60 11.10
C PRO A 351 2.04 5.58 11.94
N ASP A 352 0.90 5.09 11.39
CA ASP A 352 -0.04 4.22 12.13
C ASP A 352 0.38 2.76 12.22
N VAL A 353 0.91 2.18 11.13
CA VAL A 353 1.25 0.75 11.05
C VAL A 353 2.64 0.61 10.46
N PHE A 354 3.58 0.13 11.24
CA PHE A 354 4.94 -0.16 10.76
C PHE A 354 5.00 -1.56 10.14
N MET A 355 5.80 -1.67 9.09
CA MET A 355 6.07 -2.91 8.38
C MET A 355 7.59 -3.13 8.28
N GLN A 356 8.00 -4.37 8.00
CA GLN A 356 9.42 -4.70 7.86
C GLN A 356 10.11 -3.72 6.89
N ALA A 357 11.28 -3.23 7.31
CA ALA A 357 12.10 -2.32 6.50
C ALA A 357 12.39 -2.91 5.10
N HIS A 358 12.41 -2.05 4.08
CA HIS A 358 12.72 -2.40 2.69
C HIS A 358 11.76 -3.38 2.01
N SER A 359 10.59 -3.65 2.61
CA SER A 359 9.60 -4.55 2.00
C SER A 359 8.89 -3.97 0.77
N ALA A 360 9.00 -2.67 0.54
CA ALA A 360 8.50 -1.93 -0.62
C ALA A 360 6.98 -2.10 -0.89
N PRO A 361 6.10 -1.56 -0.04
CA PRO A 361 4.65 -1.60 -0.28
C PRO A 361 4.27 -0.74 -1.50
N LEU A 362 3.47 -1.30 -2.45
CA LEU A 362 3.18 -0.66 -3.74
C LEU A 362 1.70 -0.44 -4.04
N GLN A 363 0.79 -1.23 -3.52
CA GLN A 363 -0.65 -0.99 -3.59
C GLN A 363 -1.35 -1.50 -2.34
N MET A 364 -2.44 -0.81 -1.96
CA MET A 364 -3.28 -1.10 -0.81
C MET A 364 -4.75 -1.06 -1.19
N THR A 365 -5.56 -1.95 -0.60
CA THR A 365 -7.02 -1.94 -0.75
C THR A 365 -7.71 -2.44 0.51
N PHE A 366 -8.83 -1.81 0.92
CA PHE A 366 -9.64 -2.28 2.04
C PHE A 366 -10.60 -3.39 1.59
N TYR A 367 -10.82 -4.38 2.45
CA TYR A 367 -11.74 -5.48 2.23
C TYR A 367 -13.10 -5.18 2.87
N GLN A 368 -14.16 -5.13 2.06
CA GLN A 368 -15.53 -4.89 2.53
C GLN A 368 -16.52 -5.97 2.06
N ALA A 369 -16.05 -6.92 1.26
CA ALA A 369 -16.89 -7.99 0.73
C ALA A 369 -17.14 -9.12 1.76
N ASP A 370 -17.98 -10.08 1.39
CA ASP A 370 -18.42 -11.17 2.26
C ASP A 370 -17.89 -12.56 1.83
N ASN A 371 -17.04 -12.63 0.79
CA ASN A 371 -16.44 -13.91 0.34
C ASN A 371 -15.44 -14.47 1.36
N PHE A 372 -14.61 -13.63 1.97
CA PHE A 372 -13.66 -14.03 3.02
C PHE A 372 -14.37 -14.09 4.40
N PRO A 373 -13.79 -14.80 5.38
CA PRO A 373 -14.33 -14.83 6.73
C PRO A 373 -14.56 -13.42 7.31
N ALA A 374 -15.55 -13.26 8.16
CA ALA A 374 -15.95 -11.97 8.74
C ALA A 374 -14.78 -11.20 9.38
N ALA A 375 -13.77 -11.89 9.94
CA ALA A 375 -12.56 -11.30 10.53
C ALA A 375 -11.68 -10.53 9.51
N TYR A 376 -11.93 -10.68 8.21
CA TYR A 376 -11.22 -9.94 7.17
C TYR A 376 -11.88 -8.59 6.84
N LYS A 377 -13.17 -8.46 7.15
CA LYS A 377 -13.93 -7.24 6.85
C LYS A 377 -13.37 -6.04 7.62
N GLY A 378 -13.15 -4.94 6.93
CA GLY A 378 -12.50 -3.75 7.49
C GLY A 378 -10.97 -3.78 7.48
N SER A 379 -10.33 -4.92 7.26
CA SER A 379 -8.87 -5.03 7.08
C SER A 379 -8.43 -4.45 5.74
N ALA A 380 -7.14 -4.14 5.61
CA ALA A 380 -6.55 -3.72 4.33
C ALA A 380 -5.49 -4.72 3.85
N PHE A 381 -5.50 -5.04 2.57
CA PHE A 381 -4.42 -5.81 1.92
C PHE A 381 -3.39 -4.87 1.33
N VAL A 382 -2.10 -5.19 1.51
CA VAL A 382 -0.96 -4.45 0.96
C VAL A 382 -0.05 -5.41 0.20
N ALA A 383 0.24 -5.12 -1.06
CA ALA A 383 1.24 -5.82 -1.84
C ALA A 383 2.64 -5.27 -1.53
N MET A 384 3.56 -6.15 -1.14
CA MET A 384 4.96 -5.84 -0.86
C MET A 384 5.84 -6.42 -1.96
N HIS A 385 6.52 -5.54 -2.70
CA HIS A 385 7.32 -5.90 -3.87
C HIS A 385 8.60 -6.64 -3.51
N GLY A 386 9.17 -6.34 -2.35
CA GLY A 386 10.36 -7.00 -1.81
C GLY A 386 11.62 -6.16 -1.83
N SER A 387 12.55 -6.54 -0.94
CA SER A 387 13.76 -5.80 -0.62
C SER A 387 14.88 -5.99 -1.65
N TRP A 388 15.70 -4.96 -1.79
CA TRP A 388 17.00 -4.98 -2.44
C TRP A 388 18.12 -4.42 -1.54
N ASN A 389 17.78 -3.51 -0.62
CA ASN A 389 18.71 -2.87 0.31
C ASN A 389 18.65 -3.57 1.68
N ARG A 390 18.92 -4.87 1.68
CA ARG A 390 18.94 -5.71 2.87
C ARG A 390 19.76 -6.98 2.60
N SER A 391 20.48 -7.48 3.61
CA SER A 391 21.29 -8.70 3.50
C SER A 391 20.43 -9.96 3.29
N GLN A 392 19.30 -10.04 4.01
CA GLN A 392 18.32 -11.12 3.87
C GLN A 392 16.99 -10.57 3.38
N ARG A 393 16.34 -11.27 2.46
CA ARG A 393 15.11 -10.80 1.81
C ARG A 393 13.95 -10.65 2.78
N THR A 394 13.15 -9.61 2.53
CA THR A 394 11.84 -9.41 3.14
C THR A 394 10.87 -8.83 2.10
N GLY A 395 9.59 -8.79 2.41
CA GLY A 395 8.56 -8.49 1.42
C GLY A 395 8.36 -9.68 0.47
N TYR A 396 8.10 -9.45 -0.82
CA TYR A 396 7.70 -10.50 -1.78
C TYR A 396 6.45 -11.25 -1.32
N LYS A 397 5.47 -10.53 -0.81
CA LYS A 397 4.24 -11.08 -0.22
C LYS A 397 3.10 -10.08 -0.26
N VAL A 398 1.90 -10.55 -0.01
CA VAL A 398 0.77 -9.69 0.35
C VAL A 398 0.50 -9.85 1.83
N VAL A 399 0.33 -8.74 2.53
CA VAL A 399 -0.01 -8.72 3.95
C VAL A 399 -1.40 -8.14 4.18
N ARG A 400 -1.99 -8.46 5.32
CA ARG A 400 -3.23 -7.90 5.81
C ARG A 400 -2.96 -7.01 7.01
N LEU A 401 -3.29 -5.73 6.93
CA LEU A 401 -3.28 -4.80 8.06
C LEU A 401 -4.57 -4.97 8.87
N LEU A 402 -4.46 -4.99 10.18
CA LEU A 402 -5.57 -5.26 11.09
C LEU A 402 -6.14 -3.96 11.67
N PHE A 403 -7.47 -3.88 11.65
CA PHE A 403 -8.22 -2.74 12.18
C PHE A 403 -9.25 -3.23 13.19
N ASP A 404 -9.59 -2.41 14.16
CA ASP A 404 -10.70 -2.66 15.08
C ASP A 404 -12.06 -2.34 14.45
N ALA A 405 -13.13 -2.60 15.17
CA ALA A 405 -14.50 -2.37 14.70
C ALA A 405 -14.82 -0.89 14.43
N ALA A 406 -14.06 0.05 15.02
CA ALA A 406 -14.19 1.48 14.77
C ALA A 406 -13.37 1.95 13.54
N GLY A 407 -12.64 1.03 12.89
CA GLY A 407 -11.76 1.34 11.77
C GLY A 407 -10.42 1.93 12.19
N LYS A 408 -10.03 1.82 13.47
CA LYS A 408 -8.72 2.24 13.97
C LYS A 408 -7.71 1.12 13.74
N PRO A 409 -6.50 1.41 13.22
CA PRO A 409 -5.46 0.41 13.05
C PRO A 409 -4.98 -0.13 14.40
N THR A 410 -4.75 -1.44 14.49
CA THR A 410 -4.19 -2.07 15.69
C THR A 410 -2.67 -1.96 15.78
N GLY A 411 -2.01 -1.55 14.70
CA GLY A 411 -0.57 -1.58 14.50
C GLY A 411 -0.05 -2.94 14.03
N GLU A 412 -0.88 -3.98 14.07
CA GLU A 412 -0.50 -5.32 13.64
C GLU A 412 -0.77 -5.56 12.15
N TYR A 413 0.07 -6.40 11.56
CA TYR A 413 -0.19 -6.95 10.22
C TYR A 413 0.10 -8.46 10.19
N GLU A 414 -0.49 -9.13 9.20
CA GLU A 414 -0.45 -10.58 9.02
C GLU A 414 -0.02 -10.93 7.60
N ASP A 415 0.87 -11.91 7.45
CA ASP A 415 1.20 -12.48 6.14
C ASP A 415 -0.04 -13.18 5.57
N PHE A 416 -0.45 -12.81 4.37
CA PHE A 416 -1.62 -13.38 3.70
C PHE A 416 -1.26 -14.25 2.50
N MET A 417 -0.40 -13.76 1.60
CA MET A 417 0.02 -14.48 0.41
C MET A 417 1.55 -14.45 0.31
N THR A 418 2.19 -15.60 0.33
CA THR A 418 3.65 -15.76 0.40
C THR A 418 4.15 -16.77 -0.62
N GLY A 419 5.44 -17.17 -0.57
CA GLY A 419 5.98 -18.25 -1.39
C GLY A 419 6.56 -17.82 -2.73
N PHE A 420 6.84 -16.53 -2.93
CA PHE A 420 7.45 -16.00 -4.16
C PHE A 420 8.99 -16.06 -4.19
N VAL A 421 9.62 -16.29 -3.04
CA VAL A 421 11.08 -16.37 -2.92
C VAL A 421 11.53 -17.82 -3.11
N VAL A 422 12.55 -18.03 -3.95
CA VAL A 422 13.17 -19.32 -4.23
C VAL A 422 14.42 -19.51 -3.38
N SER A 423 15.25 -18.48 -3.26
CA SER A 423 16.51 -18.50 -2.53
C SER A 423 16.93 -17.09 -2.09
N GLU A 424 18.09 -16.97 -1.45
CA GLU A 424 18.66 -15.66 -1.10
C GLU A 424 18.99 -14.77 -2.32
N SER A 425 19.10 -15.35 -3.50
CA SER A 425 19.40 -14.59 -4.72
C SER A 425 18.30 -14.63 -5.76
N GLN A 426 17.24 -15.42 -5.57
CA GLN A 426 16.23 -15.66 -6.60
C GLN A 426 14.80 -15.56 -6.09
N VAL A 427 13.95 -14.92 -6.89
CA VAL A 427 12.49 -14.83 -6.68
C VAL A 427 11.79 -15.15 -7.99
N TRP A 428 10.62 -15.78 -7.93
CA TRP A 428 9.81 -15.99 -9.13
C TRP A 428 8.63 -15.00 -9.25
N GLY A 429 8.33 -14.23 -8.21
CA GLY A 429 7.28 -13.24 -8.25
C GLY A 429 7.55 -12.07 -7.31
N ARG A 430 7.00 -10.90 -7.68
CA ARG A 430 7.08 -9.65 -6.92
C ARG A 430 5.70 -8.99 -6.91
N PRO A 431 4.89 -9.20 -5.84
CA PRO A 431 3.55 -8.62 -5.73
C PRO A 431 3.58 -7.09 -5.85
N VAL A 432 2.66 -6.53 -6.64
CA VAL A 432 2.56 -5.08 -6.87
C VAL A 432 1.17 -4.56 -6.58
N GLY A 433 0.15 -5.12 -7.22
CA GLY A 433 -1.21 -4.63 -7.17
C GLY A 433 -2.15 -5.55 -6.39
N VAL A 434 -3.15 -4.95 -5.73
CA VAL A 434 -4.22 -5.67 -5.02
C VAL A 434 -5.56 -5.00 -5.27
N ALA A 435 -6.59 -5.78 -5.62
CA ALA A 435 -7.96 -5.28 -5.79
C ALA A 435 -8.99 -6.32 -5.37
N ILE A 436 -10.12 -5.87 -4.84
CA ILE A 436 -11.25 -6.73 -4.48
C ILE A 436 -12.27 -6.70 -5.61
N ALA A 437 -12.59 -7.87 -6.16
CA ALA A 437 -13.61 -8.03 -7.17
C ALA A 437 -15.03 -7.95 -6.59
N ASN A 438 -16.03 -7.80 -7.46
CA ASN A 438 -17.42 -7.71 -7.06
C ASN A 438 -17.95 -9.00 -6.38
N ASP A 439 -17.32 -10.15 -6.64
CA ASP A 439 -17.61 -11.43 -5.97
C ASP A 439 -16.84 -11.61 -4.64
N GLY A 440 -16.08 -10.58 -4.23
CA GLY A 440 -15.30 -10.59 -3.00
C GLY A 440 -13.97 -11.32 -3.09
N SER A 441 -13.56 -11.84 -4.24
CA SER A 441 -12.21 -12.39 -4.42
C SER A 441 -11.16 -11.29 -4.46
N LEU A 442 -9.94 -11.61 -4.05
CA LEU A 442 -8.78 -10.71 -4.14
C LEU A 442 -7.98 -11.03 -5.40
N PHE A 443 -7.74 -10.03 -6.23
CA PHE A 443 -6.79 -10.12 -7.35
C PHE A 443 -5.46 -9.51 -6.96
N VAL A 444 -4.38 -10.19 -7.33
CA VAL A 444 -2.99 -9.77 -7.05
C VAL A 444 -2.21 -9.76 -8.35
N THR A 445 -1.65 -8.61 -8.74
CA THR A 445 -0.66 -8.53 -9.83
C THR A 445 0.75 -8.74 -9.29
N GLU A 446 1.63 -9.34 -10.09
CA GLU A 446 3.07 -9.39 -9.81
C GLU A 446 3.87 -9.09 -11.09
N ASP A 447 4.98 -8.37 -10.96
CA ASP A 447 5.74 -7.85 -12.11
C ASP A 447 7.03 -8.62 -12.43
N GLY A 448 7.29 -9.72 -11.74
CA GLY A 448 8.42 -10.61 -12.03
C GLY A 448 8.17 -11.44 -13.28
N ASN A 449 7.07 -12.17 -13.33
CA ASN A 449 6.65 -13.00 -14.46
C ASN A 449 5.38 -12.47 -15.16
N GLY A 450 4.91 -11.27 -14.81
CA GLY A 450 3.76 -10.64 -15.47
C GLY A 450 2.44 -11.33 -15.20
N THR A 451 2.23 -11.86 -14.00
CA THR A 451 1.07 -12.68 -13.67
C THR A 451 -0.01 -11.91 -12.90
N ILE A 452 -1.24 -12.40 -13.00
CA ILE A 452 -2.34 -12.05 -12.08
C ILE A 452 -2.82 -13.33 -11.41
N TRP A 453 -3.01 -13.24 -10.10
CA TRP A 453 -3.55 -14.29 -9.25
C TRP A 453 -4.91 -13.88 -8.69
N ARG A 454 -5.85 -14.80 -8.68
CA ARG A 454 -7.14 -14.68 -8.00
C ARG A 454 -7.11 -15.49 -6.72
N VAL A 455 -7.41 -14.87 -5.59
CA VAL A 455 -7.54 -15.54 -4.29
C VAL A 455 -8.99 -15.53 -3.87
N THR A 456 -9.52 -16.69 -3.51
CA THR A 456 -10.90 -16.85 -3.06
C THR A 456 -10.98 -17.87 -1.92
N ARG A 457 -12.04 -17.81 -1.12
CA ARG A 457 -12.37 -18.83 -0.15
C ARG A 457 -12.90 -20.07 -0.88
N ARG A 458 -12.49 -21.26 -0.40
CA ARG A 458 -12.98 -22.56 -0.86
C ARG A 458 -14.33 -22.91 -0.24
#